data_6e8bd89c0db7e008ff917243763df121
#
_entry.id   6e8bd89c0db7e008ff917243763df121
#
_cell.length_a   1.000
_cell.length_b   1.000
_cell.length_c   1.000
_cell.angle_alpha   90.00
_cell.angle_beta   90.00
_cell.angle_gamma   90.00
#
_symmetry.space_group_name_H-M   'P 1'
#
loop_
_entity.id
_entity.type
_entity.pdbx_description
1 polymer ?
#
loop_
_entity_poly.entity_id
_entity_poly.type
_entity_poly.pdbx_seq_one_letter_code
_entity_poly.pdbx_strand_id
1 'polypeptide(L)'
;MRPKVAKASPDNQERDKIMTDPRYTTFNSFNSFNSFMKDCAENFGRFHKAADVFAATGKVDVDIGATPKTLVMRRDKVKLFRYEPTAERTVETPVLMVYGLIGRYTFLDLQPDRSLVRSLLDKGIDLWLIDWGQPGRGERWLTMDDYVYDYTHEAVQRICRETGHDRVTLLGICEGGVLATCYAALYPEKVKNLVLAATPIDFHADSDDAPAHQGLLNTWTRSLAPEDIDHIIDALGGVIPGEFMGSIFTLMTPMRSLTKYNVDLLEILGDKDKLMNFLRMEKWLADRPDHPGEAGRQWVKGLYQENRLAEGRFELSDRIVDLRAIVAPVLNIFALNDHIIPPACSKALGSKIGRTEYKEIGLDCGHVGLFVSSKSQGSLAEIIAEWLKARDE
;
A
#
# COMPACT_ATOMS: atom_id res chain seq x y z
N MET A 1 -31.48 26.89 64.01
CA MET A 1 -30.40 27.27 63.06
C MET A 1 -30.26 26.18 62.00
N ARG A 2 -30.65 26.45 60.75
CA ARG A 2 -30.47 25.53 59.63
C ARG A 2 -29.15 25.91 58.93
N PRO A 3 -28.30 24.95 58.53
CA PRO A 3 -27.10 25.29 57.82
C PRO A 3 -27.38 25.70 56.37
N LYS A 4 -26.70 26.75 55.90
CA LYS A 4 -26.75 27.27 54.54
C LYS A 4 -26.06 26.27 53.60
N VAL A 5 -26.79 25.86 52.56
CA VAL A 5 -26.23 25.11 51.42
C VAL A 5 -25.33 26.06 50.63
N ALA A 6 -24.08 25.71 50.49
CA ALA A 6 -23.11 26.42 49.66
C ALA A 6 -23.51 26.25 48.17
N LYS A 7 -23.62 27.38 47.45
CA LYS A 7 -23.80 27.37 46.00
C LYS A 7 -22.49 26.84 45.33
N ALA A 8 -22.64 25.85 44.50
CA ALA A 8 -21.54 25.34 43.65
C ALA A 8 -20.96 26.47 42.76
N SER A 9 -19.68 26.50 42.61
CA SER A 9 -18.97 27.48 41.80
C SER A 9 -19.30 27.31 40.30
N PRO A 10 -19.25 28.40 39.51
CA PRO A 10 -19.54 28.36 38.06
C PRO A 10 -18.70 27.36 37.27
N ASP A 11 -17.53 27.02 37.78
CA ASP A 11 -16.54 26.13 37.14
C ASP A 11 -17.00 24.65 37.04
N ASN A 12 -17.87 24.21 37.96
CA ASN A 12 -18.41 22.85 37.91
C ASN A 12 -19.54 22.66 36.89
N GLN A 13 -20.30 23.72 36.59
CA GLN A 13 -21.39 23.64 35.61
C GLN A 13 -20.86 23.64 34.16
N GLU A 14 -19.73 24.26 33.95
CA GLU A 14 -19.04 24.24 32.62
C GLU A 14 -18.34 22.92 32.38
N ARG A 15 -17.73 22.31 33.38
CA ARG A 15 -17.16 20.94 33.31
C ARG A 15 -18.23 19.89 33.03
N ASP A 16 -19.40 19.96 33.66
CA ASP A 16 -20.47 19.00 33.40
C ASP A 16 -21.09 19.15 32.00
N LYS A 17 -21.06 20.36 31.41
CA LYS A 17 -21.50 20.60 30.03
C LYS A 17 -20.51 20.06 29.00
N ILE A 18 -19.21 20.12 29.28
CA ILE A 18 -18.16 19.56 28.41
C ILE A 18 -18.22 18.03 28.43
N MET A 19 -18.55 17.42 29.57
CA MET A 19 -18.64 15.95 29.70
C MET A 19 -19.89 15.34 29.06
N THR A 20 -20.90 16.16 28.70
CA THR A 20 -22.14 15.70 28.06
C THR A 20 -22.25 16.11 26.59
N ASP A 21 -21.30 16.83 26.03
CA ASP A 21 -21.26 17.17 24.60
C ASP A 21 -20.83 15.94 23.78
N PRO A 22 -21.68 15.42 22.87
CA PRO A 22 -21.32 14.26 22.02
C PRO A 22 -20.06 14.43 21.19
N ARG A 23 -19.56 15.67 21.03
CA ARG A 23 -18.32 15.98 20.32
C ARG A 23 -17.05 15.76 21.15
N TYR A 24 -17.19 15.58 22.46
CA TYR A 24 -16.12 15.36 23.43
C TYR A 24 -16.26 14.04 24.20
N THR A 25 -16.95 13.04 23.63
CA THR A 25 -16.82 11.68 24.13
C THR A 25 -15.37 11.24 23.93
N THR A 26 -14.56 11.54 24.92
CA THR A 26 -13.24 10.95 25.09
C THR A 26 -13.40 9.43 24.92
N PHE A 27 -12.84 8.91 23.87
CA PHE A 27 -12.57 7.51 23.71
C PHE A 27 -11.92 7.04 25.01
N ASN A 28 -12.62 6.22 25.76
CA ASN A 28 -12.04 5.50 26.88
C ASN A 28 -11.16 4.44 26.24
N SER A 29 -9.89 4.79 25.98
CA SER A 29 -8.97 4.14 25.06
C SER A 29 -8.83 2.64 25.27
N PHE A 30 -8.93 2.16 26.50
CA PHE A 30 -8.74 0.75 26.82
C PHE A 30 -10.01 -0.10 26.62
N ASN A 31 -11.18 0.40 26.98
CA ASN A 31 -12.45 -0.31 26.77
C ASN A 31 -12.88 -0.30 25.29
N SER A 32 -12.57 0.79 24.59
CA SER A 32 -12.79 0.90 23.14
C SER A 32 -11.83 0.02 22.35
N PHE A 33 -10.57 -0.09 22.77
CA PHE A 33 -9.58 -0.99 22.16
C PHE A 33 -9.97 -2.47 22.39
N ASN A 34 -10.41 -2.85 23.58
CA ASN A 34 -10.88 -4.21 23.86
C ASN A 34 -12.18 -4.55 23.12
N SER A 35 -13.12 -3.59 22.99
CA SER A 35 -14.30 -3.74 22.14
C SER A 35 -13.92 -3.89 20.68
N PHE A 36 -13.03 -3.04 20.19
CA PHE A 36 -12.46 -3.09 18.86
C PHE A 36 -11.76 -4.44 18.57
N MET A 37 -10.91 -4.91 19.47
CA MET A 37 -10.23 -6.21 19.33
C MET A 37 -11.21 -7.39 19.35
N LYS A 38 -12.28 -7.29 20.15
CA LYS A 38 -13.34 -8.28 20.19
C LYS A 38 -14.16 -8.30 18.91
N ASP A 39 -14.53 -7.13 18.39
CA ASP A 39 -15.23 -6.99 17.12
C ASP A 39 -14.35 -7.43 15.94
N CYS A 40 -13.06 -7.17 16.00
CA CYS A 40 -12.07 -7.71 15.06
C CYS A 40 -12.02 -9.24 15.10
N ALA A 41 -11.95 -9.82 16.29
CA ALA A 41 -11.89 -11.27 16.48
C ALA A 41 -13.20 -11.97 16.04
N GLU A 42 -14.36 -11.35 16.32
CA GLU A 42 -15.67 -11.87 15.90
C GLU A 42 -15.86 -11.80 14.38
N ASN A 43 -15.44 -10.70 13.75
CA ASN A 43 -15.45 -10.58 12.29
C ASN A 43 -14.42 -11.50 11.63
N PHE A 44 -13.28 -11.72 12.28
CA PHE A 44 -12.27 -12.69 11.85
C PHE A 44 -12.81 -14.13 11.93
N GLY A 45 -13.55 -14.48 12.99
CA GLY A 45 -14.22 -15.78 13.10
C GLY A 45 -15.28 -16.00 12.02
N ARG A 46 -15.96 -14.93 11.56
CA ARG A 46 -16.90 -15.00 10.42
C ARG A 46 -16.16 -15.19 9.10
N PHE A 47 -15.00 -14.57 8.96
CA PHE A 47 -14.13 -14.69 7.79
C PHE A 47 -13.58 -16.10 7.65
N HIS A 48 -13.10 -16.71 8.74
CA HIS A 48 -12.69 -18.13 8.75
C HIS A 48 -13.84 -19.07 8.39
N LYS A 49 -15.05 -18.81 8.90
CA LYS A 49 -16.21 -19.61 8.51
C LYS A 49 -16.55 -19.51 7.02
N ALA A 50 -16.42 -18.34 6.41
CA ALA A 50 -16.60 -18.21 4.97
C ALA A 50 -15.50 -18.95 4.20
N ALA A 51 -14.23 -18.83 4.64
CA ALA A 51 -13.12 -19.58 4.06
C ALA A 51 -13.30 -21.11 4.23
N ASP A 52 -13.81 -21.55 5.37
CA ASP A 52 -14.13 -22.98 5.62
C ASP A 52 -15.26 -23.47 4.73
N VAL A 53 -16.29 -22.67 4.47
CA VAL A 53 -17.36 -22.98 3.51
C VAL A 53 -16.79 -23.10 2.09
N PHE A 54 -15.84 -22.26 1.71
CA PHE A 54 -15.14 -22.36 0.43
C PHE A 54 -14.18 -23.54 0.36
N ALA A 55 -13.49 -23.86 1.46
CA ALA A 55 -12.64 -25.06 1.55
C ALA A 55 -13.45 -26.36 1.46
N ALA A 56 -14.69 -26.35 1.95
CA ALA A 56 -15.61 -27.49 1.91
C ALA A 56 -16.28 -27.69 0.53
N THR A 57 -16.36 -26.65 -0.32
CA THR A 57 -16.98 -26.72 -1.65
C THR A 57 -16.10 -27.33 -2.75
N GLY A 58 -14.94 -27.90 -2.38
CA GLY A 58 -14.09 -28.64 -3.30
C GLY A 58 -12.83 -27.86 -3.67
N LYS A 59 -11.79 -28.59 -4.01
CA LYS A 59 -10.47 -28.07 -4.42
C LYS A 59 -10.55 -27.26 -5.72
N VAL A 60 -11.12 -26.07 -5.66
CA VAL A 60 -10.98 -25.10 -6.75
C VAL A 60 -9.55 -24.58 -6.64
N ASP A 61 -8.71 -24.96 -7.59
CA ASP A 61 -7.36 -24.40 -7.69
C ASP A 61 -7.50 -22.93 -8.10
N VAL A 62 -7.47 -22.06 -7.09
CA VAL A 62 -7.57 -20.62 -7.29
C VAL A 62 -6.17 -20.10 -7.50
N ASP A 63 -5.77 -20.07 -8.76
CA ASP A 63 -4.45 -19.62 -9.16
C ASP A 63 -4.37 -18.09 -9.26
N ILE A 64 -3.37 -17.47 -8.60
CA ILE A 64 -3.04 -16.04 -8.65
C ILE A 64 -1.54 -15.88 -8.80
N GLY A 65 -1.08 -14.84 -9.52
CA GLY A 65 0.34 -14.62 -9.76
C GLY A 65 0.96 -15.68 -10.68
N ALA A 66 0.16 -16.25 -11.57
CA ALA A 66 0.48 -17.42 -12.38
C ALA A 66 1.34 -17.11 -13.62
N THR A 67 1.51 -15.83 -13.98
CA THR A 67 2.32 -15.47 -15.14
C THR A 67 3.75 -16.01 -14.97
N PRO A 68 4.29 -16.75 -15.97
CA PRO A 68 5.59 -17.40 -15.88
C PRO A 68 6.71 -16.38 -15.61
N LYS A 69 7.59 -16.77 -14.67
CA LYS A 69 8.74 -15.96 -14.27
C LYS A 69 9.88 -16.81 -13.76
N THR A 70 11.09 -16.37 -13.98
CA THR A 70 12.31 -17.03 -13.56
C THR A 70 12.92 -16.32 -12.35
N LEU A 71 13.34 -17.08 -11.34
CA LEU A 71 14.09 -16.57 -10.20
C LEU A 71 15.52 -16.23 -10.65
N VAL A 72 15.91 -14.94 -10.49
CA VAL A 72 17.23 -14.44 -10.90
C VAL A 72 18.16 -14.23 -9.71
N MET A 73 17.59 -13.79 -8.57
CA MET A 73 18.36 -13.51 -7.35
C MET A 73 17.53 -13.86 -6.13
N ARG A 74 18.23 -14.31 -5.09
CA ARG A 74 17.69 -14.48 -3.76
C ARG A 74 18.67 -13.94 -2.73
N ARG A 75 18.20 -13.07 -1.86
CA ARG A 75 18.93 -12.61 -0.67
C ARG A 75 17.97 -12.68 0.53
N ASP A 76 18.33 -13.44 1.52
CA ASP A 76 17.47 -13.74 2.65
C ASP A 76 16.11 -14.30 2.19
N LYS A 77 15.01 -13.63 2.50
CA LYS A 77 13.67 -13.96 2.03
C LYS A 77 13.25 -13.24 0.77
N VAL A 78 14.00 -12.19 0.39
CA VAL A 78 13.72 -11.38 -0.80
C VAL A 78 14.17 -12.11 -2.07
N LYS A 79 13.34 -12.02 -3.09
CA LYS A 79 13.58 -12.65 -4.40
C LYS A 79 13.41 -11.62 -5.49
N LEU A 80 14.26 -11.71 -6.50
CA LEU A 80 14.11 -10.98 -7.75
C LEU A 80 13.72 -11.97 -8.85
N PHE A 81 12.60 -11.70 -9.48
CA PHE A 81 12.11 -12.47 -10.63
C PHE A 81 12.18 -11.64 -11.90
N ARG A 82 12.39 -12.31 -13.03
CA ARG A 82 12.16 -11.78 -14.37
C ARG A 82 11.00 -12.52 -14.98
N TYR A 83 10.00 -11.83 -15.48
CA TYR A 83 8.89 -12.43 -16.20
C TYR A 83 9.33 -12.89 -17.59
N GLU A 84 8.71 -13.97 -18.08
CA GLU A 84 8.90 -14.45 -19.42
C GLU A 84 8.19 -13.52 -20.42
N PRO A 85 8.86 -13.07 -21.49
CA PRO A 85 8.25 -12.16 -22.44
C PRO A 85 7.12 -12.85 -23.21
N THR A 86 6.02 -12.14 -23.46
CA THR A 86 4.89 -12.61 -24.27
C THR A 86 4.85 -11.96 -25.65
N ALA A 87 5.61 -10.87 -25.86
CA ALA A 87 5.71 -10.13 -27.11
C ALA A 87 7.15 -9.69 -27.38
N GLU A 88 7.42 -9.22 -28.59
CA GLU A 88 8.70 -8.57 -28.92
C GLU A 88 8.90 -7.33 -28.08
N ARG A 89 10.15 -7.09 -27.68
CA ARG A 89 10.52 -5.95 -26.85
C ARG A 89 10.25 -4.64 -27.58
N THR A 90 9.57 -3.73 -26.93
CA THR A 90 9.24 -2.40 -27.47
C THR A 90 9.80 -1.26 -26.61
N VAL A 91 10.34 -1.59 -25.45
CA VAL A 91 11.06 -0.68 -24.52
C VAL A 91 12.33 -1.40 -24.10
N GLU A 92 13.48 -0.82 -24.41
CA GLU A 92 14.78 -1.42 -24.15
C GLU A 92 15.15 -1.42 -22.67
N THR A 93 14.80 -0.31 -21.97
CA THR A 93 15.11 -0.16 -20.55
C THR A 93 14.29 -1.14 -19.70
N PRO A 94 14.92 -2.01 -18.89
CA PRO A 94 14.21 -2.95 -18.03
C PRO A 94 13.37 -2.22 -16.97
N VAL A 95 12.19 -2.76 -16.66
CA VAL A 95 11.27 -2.20 -15.69
C VAL A 95 11.24 -3.05 -14.43
N LEU A 96 11.68 -2.51 -13.31
CA LEU A 96 11.57 -3.14 -12.00
C LEU A 96 10.28 -2.71 -11.31
N MET A 97 9.38 -3.66 -11.10
CA MET A 97 8.16 -3.48 -10.33
C MET A 97 8.47 -3.62 -8.84
N VAL A 98 8.13 -2.58 -8.07
CA VAL A 98 8.28 -2.49 -6.61
C VAL A 98 6.89 -2.39 -5.99
N TYR A 99 6.42 -3.48 -5.42
CA TYR A 99 5.16 -3.54 -4.69
C TYR A 99 5.38 -3.24 -3.20
N GLY A 100 4.31 -2.95 -2.44
CA GLY A 100 4.39 -2.67 -1.01
C GLY A 100 4.69 -3.89 -0.14
N LEU A 101 4.97 -3.65 1.14
CA LEU A 101 5.20 -4.67 2.15
C LEU A 101 3.88 -5.20 2.75
N ILE A 102 2.82 -4.39 2.70
CA ILE A 102 1.52 -4.67 3.34
C ILE A 102 0.72 -5.77 2.63
N GLY A 103 0.99 -6.01 1.35
CA GLY A 103 0.29 -7.01 0.56
C GLY A 103 1.23 -7.79 -0.34
N ARG A 104 0.67 -8.71 -1.13
CA ARG A 104 1.46 -9.46 -2.10
C ARG A 104 1.28 -8.94 -3.51
N TYR A 105 2.37 -8.93 -4.25
CA TYR A 105 2.45 -8.55 -5.67
C TYR A 105 1.50 -9.37 -6.57
N THR A 106 1.06 -10.55 -6.12
CA THR A 106 0.11 -11.42 -6.84
C THR A 106 -1.20 -10.72 -7.17
N PHE A 107 -1.51 -9.61 -6.50
CA PHE A 107 -2.59 -8.71 -6.82
C PHE A 107 -2.50 -8.10 -8.23
N LEU A 108 -1.28 -7.84 -8.69
CA LEU A 108 -1.01 -7.27 -10.01
C LEU A 108 -1.10 -8.31 -11.12
N ASP A 109 -1.29 -9.58 -10.75
CA ASP A 109 -1.42 -10.73 -11.63
C ASP A 109 -2.52 -11.66 -11.13
N LEU A 110 -3.71 -11.09 -10.91
CA LEU A 110 -4.82 -11.77 -10.23
C LEU A 110 -5.44 -12.85 -11.08
N GLN A 111 -5.65 -12.58 -12.37
CA GLN A 111 -6.18 -13.51 -13.38
C GLN A 111 -5.85 -13.03 -14.80
N PRO A 112 -5.98 -13.90 -15.83
CA PRO A 112 -5.53 -13.58 -17.18
C PRO A 112 -6.06 -12.28 -17.77
N ASP A 113 -7.33 -11.97 -17.56
CA ASP A 113 -7.99 -10.75 -18.05
C ASP A 113 -7.96 -9.57 -17.05
N ARG A 114 -7.28 -9.75 -15.91
CA ARG A 114 -7.09 -8.73 -14.86
C ARG A 114 -5.67 -8.85 -14.29
N SER A 115 -4.69 -8.73 -15.16
CA SER A 115 -3.28 -8.78 -14.84
C SER A 115 -2.56 -7.59 -15.47
N LEU A 116 -2.12 -6.66 -14.62
CA LEU A 116 -1.24 -5.57 -15.03
C LEU A 116 0.09 -6.15 -15.57
N VAL A 117 0.60 -7.21 -14.95
CA VAL A 117 1.80 -7.91 -15.37
C VAL A 117 1.67 -8.37 -16.82
N ARG A 118 0.65 -9.15 -17.15
CA ARG A 118 0.42 -9.63 -18.52
C ARG A 118 0.25 -8.49 -19.51
N SER A 119 -0.56 -7.51 -19.13
CA SER A 119 -0.82 -6.37 -20.00
C SER A 119 0.46 -5.57 -20.35
N LEU A 120 1.42 -5.48 -19.42
CA LEU A 120 2.72 -4.85 -19.68
C LEU A 120 3.61 -5.74 -20.53
N LEU A 121 3.64 -7.06 -20.29
CA LEU A 121 4.38 -8.02 -21.10
C LEU A 121 3.89 -8.07 -22.55
N ASP A 122 2.57 -8.05 -22.75
CA ASP A 122 1.94 -8.04 -24.08
C ASP A 122 2.27 -6.76 -24.87
N LYS A 123 2.71 -5.70 -24.17
CA LYS A 123 3.22 -4.47 -24.79
C LYS A 123 4.73 -4.48 -24.99
N GLY A 124 5.39 -5.61 -24.78
CA GLY A 124 6.81 -5.79 -25.02
C GLY A 124 7.73 -5.15 -23.98
N ILE A 125 7.28 -5.04 -22.74
CA ILE A 125 8.08 -4.50 -21.62
C ILE A 125 8.86 -5.64 -20.98
N ASP A 126 10.18 -5.48 -20.81
CA ASP A 126 11.02 -6.39 -20.02
C ASP A 126 10.79 -6.16 -18.53
N LEU A 127 9.92 -6.99 -17.95
CA LEU A 127 9.37 -6.78 -16.61
C LEU A 127 10.08 -7.64 -15.57
N TRP A 128 10.52 -6.99 -14.51
CA TRP A 128 11.16 -7.58 -13.34
C TRP A 128 10.33 -7.28 -12.11
N LEU A 129 10.41 -8.15 -11.10
CA LEU A 129 9.65 -8.04 -9.87
C LEU A 129 10.52 -8.32 -8.66
N ILE A 130 10.49 -7.45 -7.67
CA ILE A 130 11.00 -7.74 -6.35
C ILE A 130 9.87 -8.29 -5.47
N ASP A 131 10.07 -9.50 -4.92
CA ASP A 131 9.20 -10.14 -3.95
C ASP A 131 9.89 -10.09 -2.58
N TRP A 132 9.30 -9.37 -1.65
CA TRP A 132 9.84 -9.17 -0.31
C TRP A 132 9.80 -10.43 0.57
N GLY A 133 9.09 -11.47 0.12
CA GLY A 133 8.94 -12.73 0.83
C GLY A 133 7.95 -12.64 1.99
N GLN A 134 8.23 -13.41 3.05
CA GLN A 134 7.42 -13.48 4.26
C GLN A 134 8.33 -13.21 5.46
N PRO A 135 8.42 -11.96 5.92
CA PRO A 135 9.14 -11.65 7.14
C PRO A 135 8.56 -12.43 8.33
N GLY A 136 9.39 -12.74 9.29
CA GLY A 136 9.00 -13.37 10.54
C GLY A 136 9.75 -12.72 11.70
N ARG A 137 9.74 -13.37 12.87
CA ARG A 137 10.41 -12.83 14.06
C ARG A 137 11.91 -12.61 13.88
N GLY A 138 12.57 -13.37 12.98
CA GLY A 138 13.97 -13.17 12.65
C GLY A 138 14.24 -11.84 11.95
N GLU A 139 13.29 -11.40 11.15
CA GLU A 139 13.37 -10.20 10.33
C GLU A 139 12.71 -8.97 10.97
N ARG A 140 12.30 -9.02 12.25
CA ARG A 140 11.62 -7.91 12.95
C ARG A 140 12.41 -6.60 12.96
N TRP A 141 13.73 -6.68 12.82
CA TRP A 141 14.64 -5.54 12.84
C TRP A 141 14.88 -4.89 11.48
N LEU A 142 14.33 -5.48 10.41
CA LEU A 142 14.42 -4.87 9.09
C LEU A 142 13.71 -3.50 9.08
N THR A 143 14.42 -2.54 8.52
CA THR A 143 14.02 -1.14 8.40
C THR A 143 13.71 -0.80 6.94
N MET A 144 13.16 0.36 6.68
CA MET A 144 13.05 0.87 5.30
C MET A 144 14.43 1.07 4.64
N ASP A 145 15.47 1.29 5.45
CA ASP A 145 16.85 1.34 4.98
C ASP A 145 17.26 0.05 4.29
N ASP A 146 17.03 -1.11 4.94
CA ASP A 146 17.34 -2.43 4.37
C ASP A 146 16.60 -2.64 3.05
N TYR A 147 15.33 -2.24 2.96
CA TYR A 147 14.53 -2.38 1.75
C TYR A 147 15.02 -1.49 0.60
N VAL A 148 15.50 -0.28 0.88
CA VAL A 148 15.96 0.67 -0.13
C VAL A 148 17.43 0.45 -0.48
N TYR A 149 18.33 0.45 0.52
CA TYR A 149 19.78 0.40 0.28
C TYR A 149 20.28 -1.00 -0.04
N ASP A 150 19.73 -2.01 0.64
CA ASP A 150 20.21 -3.37 0.44
C ASP A 150 19.45 -4.08 -0.66
N TYR A 151 18.17 -4.34 -0.46
CA TYR A 151 17.43 -5.21 -1.36
C TYR A 151 17.10 -4.57 -2.70
N THR A 152 16.61 -3.32 -2.72
CA THR A 152 16.29 -2.63 -3.98
C THR A 152 17.57 -2.32 -4.76
N HIS A 153 18.61 -1.85 -4.07
CA HIS A 153 19.88 -1.53 -4.75
C HIS A 153 20.54 -2.77 -5.36
N GLU A 154 20.58 -3.88 -4.63
CA GLU A 154 21.12 -5.13 -5.16
C GLU A 154 20.29 -5.67 -6.34
N ALA A 155 18.95 -5.57 -6.25
CA ALA A 155 18.06 -5.93 -7.36
C ALA A 155 18.36 -5.09 -8.62
N VAL A 156 18.47 -3.76 -8.48
CA VAL A 156 18.82 -2.87 -9.58
C VAL A 156 20.19 -3.19 -10.16
N GLN A 157 21.21 -3.39 -9.33
CA GLN A 157 22.53 -3.80 -9.79
C GLN A 157 22.51 -5.15 -10.52
N ARG A 158 21.70 -6.09 -10.05
CA ARG A 158 21.55 -7.40 -10.69
C ARG A 158 20.89 -7.26 -12.06
N ILE A 159 19.83 -6.48 -12.18
CA ILE A 159 19.15 -6.20 -13.45
C ILE A 159 20.12 -5.55 -14.43
N CYS A 160 20.85 -4.53 -14.00
CA CYS A 160 21.84 -3.85 -14.86
C CYS A 160 22.90 -4.83 -15.39
N ARG A 161 23.40 -5.74 -14.55
CA ARG A 161 24.38 -6.78 -14.99
C ARG A 161 23.78 -7.78 -15.97
N GLU A 162 22.54 -8.22 -15.76
CA GLU A 162 21.87 -9.21 -16.61
C GLU A 162 21.47 -8.64 -17.99
N THR A 163 21.14 -7.36 -18.02
CA THR A 163 20.60 -6.71 -19.22
C THR A 163 21.63 -5.88 -19.99
N GLY A 164 22.77 -5.55 -19.36
CA GLY A 164 23.79 -4.65 -19.93
C GLY A 164 23.41 -3.17 -19.86
N HIS A 165 22.31 -2.80 -19.23
CA HIS A 165 21.91 -1.40 -19.01
C HIS A 165 22.53 -0.82 -17.75
N ASP A 166 22.79 0.48 -17.74
CA ASP A 166 23.33 1.19 -16.58
C ASP A 166 22.22 1.63 -15.60
N ARG A 167 20.99 1.71 -16.08
CA ARG A 167 19.82 2.22 -15.38
C ARG A 167 18.60 1.34 -15.61
N VAL A 168 17.63 1.46 -14.70
CA VAL A 168 16.33 0.80 -14.80
C VAL A 168 15.19 1.82 -14.78
N THR A 169 14.02 1.44 -15.27
CA THR A 169 12.78 2.10 -14.93
C THR A 169 12.23 1.48 -13.65
N LEU A 170 11.82 2.30 -12.68
CA LEU A 170 11.10 1.84 -11.49
C LEU A 170 9.60 2.02 -11.70
N LEU A 171 8.84 0.96 -11.47
CA LEU A 171 7.38 0.99 -11.39
C LEU A 171 6.98 0.73 -9.93
N GLY A 172 6.76 1.81 -9.18
CA GLY A 172 6.40 1.77 -7.78
C GLY A 172 4.89 1.79 -7.57
N ILE A 173 4.38 0.90 -6.73
CA ILE A 173 2.94 0.73 -6.50
C ILE A 173 2.62 0.90 -5.03
N CYS A 174 1.74 1.86 -4.71
CA CYS A 174 1.30 2.18 -3.36
C CYS A 174 2.51 2.43 -2.42
N GLU A 175 2.65 1.70 -1.33
CA GLU A 175 3.81 1.72 -0.42
C GLU A 175 5.13 1.44 -1.16
N GLY A 176 5.14 0.50 -2.10
CA GLY A 176 6.31 0.23 -2.94
C GLY A 176 6.73 1.41 -3.80
N GLY A 177 5.79 2.29 -4.12
CA GLY A 177 6.07 3.56 -4.78
C GLY A 177 6.86 4.53 -3.89
N VAL A 178 6.63 4.50 -2.58
CA VAL A 178 7.45 5.29 -1.63
C VAL A 178 8.88 4.77 -1.59
N LEU A 179 9.07 3.43 -1.51
CA LEU A 179 10.40 2.82 -1.56
C LEU A 179 11.12 3.16 -2.87
N ALA A 180 10.41 3.06 -4.01
CA ALA A 180 10.95 3.42 -5.33
C ALA A 180 11.31 4.91 -5.43
N THR A 181 10.49 5.79 -4.83
CA THR A 181 10.75 7.24 -4.78
C THR A 181 11.98 7.55 -3.92
N CYS A 182 12.09 6.93 -2.74
CA CYS A 182 13.28 7.05 -1.90
C CYS A 182 14.54 6.59 -2.64
N TYR A 183 14.45 5.43 -3.31
CA TYR A 183 15.56 4.92 -4.10
C TYR A 183 15.96 5.88 -5.23
N ALA A 184 14.99 6.42 -5.98
CA ALA A 184 15.25 7.36 -7.08
C ALA A 184 15.90 8.67 -6.60
N ALA A 185 15.57 9.12 -5.39
CA ALA A 185 16.19 10.29 -4.77
C ALA A 185 17.63 10.03 -4.31
N LEU A 186 17.90 8.82 -3.79
CA LEU A 186 19.20 8.43 -3.25
C LEU A 186 20.21 7.92 -4.30
N TYR A 187 19.71 7.36 -5.41
CA TYR A 187 20.48 6.80 -6.53
C TYR A 187 19.97 7.33 -7.89
N PRO A 188 19.95 8.64 -8.11
CA PRO A 188 19.37 9.22 -9.33
C PRO A 188 20.07 8.73 -10.60
N GLU A 189 21.35 8.37 -10.53
CA GLU A 189 22.14 7.83 -11.65
C GLU A 189 21.73 6.41 -12.07
N LYS A 190 20.95 5.69 -11.23
CA LYS A 190 20.48 4.33 -11.49
C LYS A 190 19.07 4.26 -12.05
N VAL A 191 18.34 5.37 -12.07
CA VAL A 191 16.95 5.43 -12.48
C VAL A 191 16.81 6.20 -13.80
N LYS A 192 16.34 5.53 -14.85
CA LYS A 192 16.04 6.17 -16.15
C LYS A 192 14.67 6.83 -16.10
N ASN A 193 13.66 6.15 -15.55
CA ASN A 193 12.29 6.65 -15.40
C ASN A 193 11.70 6.21 -14.06
N LEU A 194 10.83 7.03 -13.49
CA LEU A 194 10.05 6.72 -12.29
C LEU A 194 8.56 6.74 -12.62
N VAL A 195 7.92 5.58 -12.57
CA VAL A 195 6.47 5.42 -12.72
C VAL A 195 5.87 5.09 -11.37
N LEU A 196 4.91 5.86 -10.93
CA LEU A 196 4.24 5.69 -9.64
C LEU A 196 2.74 5.46 -9.86
N ALA A 197 2.16 4.49 -9.16
CA ALA A 197 0.75 4.19 -9.19
C ALA A 197 0.18 4.14 -7.77
N ALA A 198 -0.79 5.02 -7.48
CA ALA A 198 -1.45 5.16 -6.17
C ALA A 198 -0.45 5.30 -5.00
N THR A 199 0.61 6.10 -5.19
CA THR A 199 1.70 6.26 -4.24
C THR A 199 1.49 7.50 -3.37
N PRO A 200 1.46 7.39 -2.03
CA PRO A 200 1.42 8.54 -1.14
C PRO A 200 2.81 9.18 -1.03
N ILE A 201 2.88 10.51 -1.15
CA ILE A 201 4.11 11.29 -0.95
C ILE A 201 3.95 12.28 0.19
N ASP A 202 2.82 12.98 0.23
CA ASP A 202 2.47 13.86 1.33
C ASP A 202 1.30 13.23 2.10
N PHE A 203 1.60 12.71 3.27
CA PHE A 203 0.63 11.98 4.09
C PHE A 203 -0.33 12.92 4.84
N HIS A 204 -0.11 14.23 4.78
CA HIS A 204 -0.96 15.26 5.38
C HIS A 204 -1.73 16.10 4.34
N ALA A 205 -1.56 15.81 3.05
CA ALA A 205 -2.25 16.49 1.95
C ALA A 205 -3.70 15.98 1.72
N ASP A 206 -4.27 15.26 2.66
CA ASP A 206 -5.69 14.90 2.62
C ASP A 206 -6.53 16.18 2.72
N SER A 207 -7.58 16.27 1.91
CA SER A 207 -8.38 17.48 1.77
C SER A 207 -9.17 17.79 3.03
N ASP A 208 -8.95 18.96 3.62
CA ASP A 208 -9.77 19.50 4.71
C ASP A 208 -11.18 19.90 4.25
N ASP A 209 -11.39 20.12 2.95
CA ASP A 209 -12.63 20.65 2.38
C ASP A 209 -13.72 19.61 2.18
N ALA A 210 -13.38 18.31 2.22
CA ALA A 210 -14.36 17.24 2.03
C ALA A 210 -14.01 16.02 2.92
N PRO A 211 -14.78 15.78 3.99
CA PRO A 211 -14.55 14.62 4.89
C PRO A 211 -14.49 13.27 4.17
N ALA A 212 -15.18 13.13 3.04
CA ALA A 212 -15.14 11.92 2.21
C ALA A 212 -13.79 11.72 1.49
N HIS A 213 -12.94 12.73 1.42
CA HIS A 213 -11.62 12.69 0.80
C HIS A 213 -10.47 12.64 1.83
N GLN A 214 -10.79 12.59 3.12
CA GLN A 214 -9.79 12.32 4.14
C GLN A 214 -9.40 10.86 4.10
N GLY A 215 -8.09 10.59 4.08
CA GLY A 215 -7.57 9.23 4.14
C GLY A 215 -7.89 8.59 5.49
N LEU A 216 -8.67 7.52 5.49
CA LEU A 216 -9.02 6.82 6.73
C LEU A 216 -7.78 6.35 7.48
N LEU A 217 -6.78 5.84 6.76
CA LEU A 217 -5.52 5.41 7.34
C LEU A 217 -4.74 6.61 7.92
N ASN A 218 -4.72 7.75 7.21
CA ASN A 218 -4.09 8.98 7.67
C ASN A 218 -4.73 9.46 8.99
N THR A 219 -6.06 9.50 9.03
CA THR A 219 -6.81 9.93 10.22
C THR A 219 -6.55 9.01 11.41
N TRP A 220 -6.61 7.69 11.17
CA TRP A 220 -6.42 6.71 12.23
C TRP A 220 -5.00 6.76 12.79
N THR A 221 -3.96 6.74 11.95
CA THR A 221 -2.56 6.75 12.39
C THR A 221 -2.20 8.02 13.13
N ARG A 222 -2.72 9.19 12.71
CA ARG A 222 -2.52 10.48 13.40
C ARG A 222 -3.27 10.59 14.72
N SER A 223 -4.31 9.78 14.95
CA SER A 223 -5.05 9.76 16.22
C SER A 223 -4.35 8.97 17.34
N LEU A 224 -3.35 8.16 17.01
CA LEU A 224 -2.58 7.38 17.97
C LEU A 224 -1.41 8.21 18.52
N ALA A 225 -1.10 8.03 19.81
CA ALA A 225 0.14 8.57 20.35
C ALA A 225 1.34 7.78 19.79
N PRO A 226 2.49 8.42 19.55
CA PRO A 226 3.69 7.72 19.04
C PRO A 226 4.11 6.55 19.92
N GLU A 227 3.93 6.67 21.24
CA GLU A 227 4.24 5.63 22.24
C GLU A 227 3.30 4.43 22.12
N ASP A 228 2.03 4.66 21.76
CA ASP A 228 1.05 3.58 21.56
C ASP A 228 1.45 2.68 20.39
N ILE A 229 2.04 3.26 19.34
CA ILE A 229 2.55 2.50 18.20
C ILE A 229 3.71 1.59 18.62
N ASP A 230 4.64 2.11 19.44
CA ASP A 230 5.73 1.33 19.97
C ASP A 230 5.21 0.17 20.84
N HIS A 231 4.28 0.46 21.76
CA HIS A 231 3.70 -0.54 22.63
C HIS A 231 2.92 -1.62 21.86
N ILE A 232 2.20 -1.24 20.81
CA ILE A 232 1.46 -2.20 19.95
C ILE A 232 2.47 -3.14 19.27
N ILE A 233 3.49 -2.58 18.61
CA ILE A 233 4.48 -3.37 17.89
C ILE A 233 5.26 -4.29 18.84
N ASP A 234 5.65 -3.81 20.02
CA ASP A 234 6.35 -4.60 21.03
C ASP A 234 5.46 -5.73 21.58
N ALA A 235 4.20 -5.44 21.86
CA ALA A 235 3.22 -6.44 22.30
C ALA A 235 2.97 -7.52 21.25
N LEU A 236 3.10 -7.20 19.96
CA LEU A 236 3.03 -8.15 18.85
C LEU A 236 4.35 -8.91 18.63
N GLY A 237 5.37 -8.66 19.44
CA GLY A 237 6.68 -9.33 19.37
C GLY A 237 7.62 -8.77 18.30
N GLY A 238 7.46 -7.50 17.94
CA GLY A 238 8.28 -6.78 16.97
C GLY A 238 7.96 -7.11 15.51
N VAL A 239 6.86 -7.78 15.26
CA VAL A 239 6.34 -8.07 13.90
C VAL A 239 4.86 -7.74 13.89
N ILE A 240 4.40 -7.00 12.91
CA ILE A 240 3.00 -6.68 12.72
C ILE A 240 2.39 -7.81 11.88
N PRO A 241 1.52 -8.66 12.44
CA PRO A 241 0.92 -9.77 11.68
C PRO A 241 0.11 -9.26 10.48
N GLY A 242 0.23 -9.93 9.34
CA GLY A 242 -0.56 -9.61 8.15
C GLY A 242 -2.06 -9.65 8.40
N GLU A 243 -2.51 -10.57 9.26
CA GLU A 243 -3.92 -10.66 9.70
C GLU A 243 -4.38 -9.42 10.48
N PHE A 244 -3.52 -8.86 11.34
CA PHE A 244 -3.82 -7.63 12.07
C PHE A 244 -4.00 -6.46 11.10
N MET A 245 -3.09 -6.31 10.12
CA MET A 245 -3.23 -5.31 9.06
C MET A 245 -4.51 -5.53 8.24
N GLY A 246 -4.83 -6.78 7.91
CA GLY A 246 -6.07 -7.15 7.22
C GLY A 246 -7.32 -6.70 7.97
N SER A 247 -7.32 -6.86 9.29
CA SER A 247 -8.42 -6.42 10.17
C SER A 247 -8.60 -4.90 10.14
N ILE A 248 -7.51 -4.14 10.19
CA ILE A 248 -7.56 -2.66 10.06
C ILE A 248 -8.20 -2.27 8.73
N PHE A 249 -7.77 -2.84 7.59
CA PHE A 249 -8.35 -2.53 6.29
C PHE A 249 -9.83 -2.92 6.18
N THR A 250 -10.24 -4.01 6.82
CA THR A 250 -11.65 -4.43 6.86
C THR A 250 -12.52 -3.43 7.64
N LEU A 251 -12.00 -2.90 8.75
CA LEU A 251 -12.69 -1.89 9.56
C LEU A 251 -12.79 -0.54 8.86
N MET A 252 -11.89 -0.22 7.94
CA MET A 252 -11.99 0.98 7.11
C MET A 252 -13.18 0.92 6.13
N THR A 253 -13.69 -0.28 5.80
CA THR A 253 -14.81 -0.46 4.86
C THR A 253 -15.90 -1.40 5.39
N PRO A 254 -16.48 -1.14 6.59
CA PRO A 254 -17.36 -2.10 7.27
C PRO A 254 -18.63 -2.43 6.49
N MET A 255 -19.28 -1.44 5.90
CA MET A 255 -20.50 -1.65 5.12
C MET A 255 -20.25 -2.49 3.86
N ARG A 256 -19.13 -2.26 3.19
CA ARG A 256 -18.74 -3.01 2.00
C ARG A 256 -18.40 -4.46 2.34
N SER A 257 -17.79 -4.69 3.49
CA SER A 257 -17.53 -6.05 4.00
C SER A 257 -18.81 -6.80 4.33
N LEU A 258 -19.83 -6.12 4.88
CA LEU A 258 -21.13 -6.71 5.20
C LEU A 258 -21.93 -7.06 3.95
N THR A 259 -22.00 -6.17 2.95
CA THR A 259 -22.76 -6.42 1.71
C THR A 259 -22.12 -7.49 0.84
N LYS A 260 -20.78 -7.52 0.80
CA LYS A 260 -19.99 -8.44 -0.01
C LYS A 260 -20.36 -9.91 0.21
N TYR A 261 -20.56 -10.34 1.46
CA TYR A 261 -20.84 -11.73 1.78
C TYR A 261 -22.32 -12.07 1.84
N ASN A 262 -23.19 -11.08 2.02
CA ASN A 262 -24.63 -11.32 2.18
C ASN A 262 -25.44 -11.07 0.92
N VAL A 263 -24.99 -10.17 0.05
CA VAL A 263 -25.71 -9.80 -1.18
C VAL A 263 -24.87 -10.14 -2.40
N ASP A 264 -23.66 -9.60 -2.51
CA ASP A 264 -22.85 -9.73 -3.73
C ASP A 264 -22.49 -11.19 -4.01
N LEU A 265 -22.18 -11.99 -2.98
CA LEU A 265 -21.84 -13.39 -3.15
C LEU A 265 -23.02 -14.19 -3.72
N LEU A 266 -24.24 -13.95 -3.25
CA LEU A 266 -25.43 -14.65 -3.74
C LEU A 266 -25.69 -14.36 -5.22
N GLU A 267 -25.43 -13.11 -5.66
CA GLU A 267 -25.60 -12.69 -7.05
C GLU A 267 -24.58 -13.33 -8.00
N ILE A 268 -23.37 -13.62 -7.51
CA ILE A 268 -22.29 -14.17 -8.35
C ILE A 268 -22.21 -15.70 -8.36
N LEU A 269 -22.93 -16.41 -7.46
CA LEU A 269 -22.88 -17.88 -7.37
C LEU A 269 -23.30 -18.59 -8.67
N GLY A 270 -24.14 -17.95 -9.49
CA GLY A 270 -24.57 -18.44 -10.80
C GLY A 270 -23.62 -18.17 -11.96
N ASP A 271 -22.54 -17.37 -11.74
CA ASP A 271 -21.60 -16.95 -12.75
C ASP A 271 -20.17 -17.40 -12.36
N LYS A 272 -19.67 -18.41 -13.06
CA LYS A 272 -18.38 -19.03 -12.76
C LYS A 272 -17.22 -18.04 -12.81
N ASP A 273 -17.21 -17.10 -13.76
CA ASP A 273 -16.09 -16.16 -13.94
C ASP A 273 -16.10 -15.11 -12.82
N LYS A 274 -17.28 -14.61 -12.46
CA LYS A 274 -17.43 -13.69 -11.32
C LYS A 274 -17.10 -14.38 -10.01
N LEU A 275 -17.50 -15.62 -9.82
CA LEU A 275 -17.16 -16.41 -8.63
C LEU A 275 -15.64 -16.64 -8.55
N MET A 276 -15.00 -17.02 -9.65
CA MET A 276 -13.54 -17.20 -9.68
C MET A 276 -12.79 -15.89 -9.38
N ASN A 277 -13.26 -14.77 -9.92
CA ASN A 277 -12.70 -13.46 -9.59
C ASN A 277 -12.85 -13.12 -8.09
N PHE A 278 -14.02 -13.40 -7.53
CA PHE A 278 -14.25 -13.22 -6.09
C PHE A 278 -13.30 -14.09 -5.26
N LEU A 279 -13.16 -15.38 -5.59
CA LEU A 279 -12.28 -16.31 -4.87
C LEU A 279 -10.81 -15.91 -4.96
N ARG A 280 -10.34 -15.40 -6.11
CA ARG A 280 -8.99 -14.89 -6.28
C ARG A 280 -8.74 -13.65 -5.42
N MET A 281 -9.70 -12.74 -5.38
CA MET A 281 -9.62 -11.57 -4.49
C MET A 281 -9.57 -11.99 -3.01
N GLU A 282 -10.41 -12.96 -2.60
CA GLU A 282 -10.40 -13.48 -1.22
C GLU A 282 -9.07 -14.17 -0.88
N LYS A 283 -8.54 -14.99 -1.80
CA LYS A 283 -7.23 -15.61 -1.63
C LYS A 283 -6.12 -14.58 -1.44
N TRP A 284 -6.10 -13.53 -2.26
CA TRP A 284 -5.12 -12.46 -2.11
C TRP A 284 -5.31 -11.70 -0.80
N LEU A 285 -6.55 -11.38 -0.41
CA LEU A 285 -6.84 -10.69 0.85
C LEU A 285 -6.41 -11.51 2.08
N ALA A 286 -6.48 -12.83 1.99
CA ALA A 286 -6.06 -13.75 3.06
C ALA A 286 -4.54 -13.96 3.10
N ASP A 287 -3.83 -13.83 1.96
CA ASP A 287 -2.38 -14.02 1.87
C ASP A 287 -1.65 -12.70 2.09
N ARG A 288 -1.65 -12.20 3.32
CA ARG A 288 -0.92 -10.99 3.71
C ARG A 288 0.37 -11.36 4.41
N PRO A 289 1.52 -10.83 3.94
CA PRO A 289 2.77 -11.00 4.67
C PRO A 289 2.74 -10.24 5.99
N ASP A 290 3.47 -10.76 6.96
CA ASP A 290 3.80 -10.01 8.15
C ASP A 290 4.69 -8.81 7.78
N HIS A 291 4.63 -7.75 8.57
CA HIS A 291 5.42 -6.55 8.36
C HIS A 291 6.48 -6.43 9.48
N PRO A 292 7.76 -6.21 9.16
CA PRO A 292 8.78 -5.98 10.18
C PRO A 292 8.45 -4.77 11.04
N GLY A 293 8.59 -4.91 12.34
CA GLY A 293 8.20 -3.87 13.29
C GLY A 293 8.94 -2.56 13.09
N GLU A 294 10.25 -2.60 12.85
CA GLU A 294 11.05 -1.37 12.68
C GLU A 294 10.68 -0.64 11.39
N ALA A 295 10.52 -1.34 10.27
CA ALA A 295 9.99 -0.73 9.06
C ALA A 295 8.58 -0.16 9.28
N GLY A 296 7.74 -0.86 10.05
CA GLY A 296 6.41 -0.38 10.44
C GLY A 296 6.45 0.89 11.29
N ARG A 297 7.42 1.01 12.23
CA ARG A 297 7.64 2.24 13.01
C ARG A 297 8.02 3.41 12.11
N GLN A 298 8.98 3.21 11.22
CA GLN A 298 9.40 4.25 10.27
C GLN A 298 8.23 4.66 9.37
N TRP A 299 7.42 3.69 8.93
CA TRP A 299 6.26 3.94 8.09
C TRP A 299 5.19 4.76 8.83
N VAL A 300 4.73 4.27 9.99
CA VAL A 300 3.62 4.92 10.71
C VAL A 300 4.06 6.24 11.34
N LYS A 301 5.17 6.25 12.10
CA LYS A 301 5.62 7.46 12.80
C LYS A 301 6.26 8.45 11.84
N GLY A 302 7.23 8.00 11.03
CA GLY A 302 8.01 8.89 10.16
C GLY A 302 7.21 9.47 9.00
N LEU A 303 6.34 8.66 8.39
CA LEU A 303 5.58 9.09 7.21
C LEU A 303 4.17 9.56 7.57
N TYR A 304 3.34 8.75 8.22
CA TYR A 304 1.96 9.14 8.52
C TYR A 304 1.84 10.21 9.61
N GLN A 305 2.57 10.07 10.72
CA GLN A 305 2.44 11.03 11.84
C GLN A 305 3.26 12.29 11.63
N GLU A 306 4.49 12.15 11.15
CA GLU A 306 5.44 13.27 11.08
C GLU A 306 5.66 13.78 9.66
N ASN A 307 5.11 13.12 8.64
CA ASN A 307 5.18 13.53 7.23
C ASN A 307 6.60 13.86 6.73
N ARG A 308 7.62 13.18 7.28
CA ARG A 308 9.04 13.52 7.11
C ARG A 308 9.47 13.56 5.64
N LEU A 309 8.91 12.66 4.79
CA LEU A 309 9.26 12.60 3.36
C LEU A 309 8.87 13.89 2.63
N ALA A 310 7.62 14.31 2.81
CA ALA A 310 7.11 15.52 2.18
C ALA A 310 7.77 16.80 2.72
N GLU A 311 8.23 16.76 3.97
CA GLU A 311 8.93 17.87 4.62
C GLU A 311 10.45 17.88 4.36
N GLY A 312 10.96 16.91 3.57
CA GLY A 312 12.39 16.85 3.22
C GLY A 312 13.31 16.54 4.39
N ARG A 313 12.82 15.82 5.39
CA ARG A 313 13.57 15.41 6.59
C ARG A 313 13.47 13.91 6.87
N PHE A 314 13.01 13.13 5.88
CA PHE A 314 13.03 11.68 5.95
C PHE A 314 14.45 11.19 5.70
N GLU A 315 14.98 10.43 6.62
CA GLU A 315 16.37 9.97 6.61
C GLU A 315 16.41 8.45 6.51
N LEU A 316 17.26 7.96 5.64
CA LEU A 316 17.59 6.55 5.48
C LEU A 316 19.12 6.42 5.46
N SER A 317 19.69 5.59 6.36
CA SER A 317 21.15 5.35 6.48
C SER A 317 21.97 6.64 6.50
N ASP A 318 21.61 7.56 7.39
CA ASP A 318 22.28 8.87 7.59
C ASP A 318 22.25 9.80 6.35
N ARG A 319 21.34 9.53 5.39
CA ARG A 319 21.13 10.38 4.20
C ARG A 319 19.69 10.87 4.15
N ILE A 320 19.52 12.18 4.00
CA ILE A 320 18.21 12.78 3.74
C ILE A 320 17.72 12.36 2.37
N VAL A 321 16.47 11.86 2.30
CA VAL A 321 15.76 11.60 1.05
C VAL A 321 15.24 12.93 0.51
N ASP A 322 16.05 13.60 -0.31
CA ASP A 322 15.67 14.86 -0.95
C ASP A 322 14.96 14.58 -2.28
N LEU A 323 13.66 14.77 -2.32
CA LEU A 323 12.86 14.54 -3.53
C LEU A 323 13.32 15.42 -4.72
N ARG A 324 14.00 16.54 -4.46
CA ARG A 324 14.56 17.41 -5.50
C ARG A 324 15.76 16.78 -6.22
N ALA A 325 16.37 15.74 -5.64
CA ALA A 325 17.44 14.98 -6.27
C ALA A 325 16.94 14.02 -7.37
N ILE A 326 15.64 13.80 -7.48
CA ILE A 326 15.05 12.97 -8.54
C ILE A 326 15.22 13.73 -9.87
N VAL A 327 16.05 13.18 -10.74
CA VAL A 327 16.33 13.74 -12.10
C VAL A 327 15.64 12.93 -13.20
N ALA A 328 15.20 11.72 -12.91
CA ALA A 328 14.48 10.88 -13.84
C ALA A 328 13.11 11.50 -14.18
N PRO A 329 12.63 11.42 -15.44
CA PRO A 329 11.25 11.71 -15.77
C PRO A 329 10.27 10.92 -14.88
N VAL A 330 9.18 11.58 -14.44
CA VAL A 330 8.21 10.99 -13.52
C VAL A 330 6.82 10.92 -14.17
N LEU A 331 6.23 9.72 -14.15
CA LEU A 331 4.81 9.51 -14.41
C LEU A 331 4.11 9.13 -13.12
N ASN A 332 3.20 9.98 -12.64
CA ASN A 332 2.43 9.77 -11.43
C ASN A 332 0.96 9.47 -11.77
N ILE A 333 0.49 8.27 -11.47
CA ILE A 333 -0.87 7.81 -11.76
C ILE A 333 -1.61 7.59 -10.45
N PHE A 334 -2.81 8.13 -10.31
CA PHE A 334 -3.61 7.99 -9.10
C PHE A 334 -5.08 7.74 -9.43
N ALA A 335 -5.80 7.17 -8.48
CA ALA A 335 -7.23 6.93 -8.58
C ALA A 335 -8.00 8.13 -8.01
N LEU A 336 -8.94 8.70 -8.79
CA LEU A 336 -9.68 9.91 -8.39
C LEU A 336 -10.61 9.69 -7.19
N ASN A 337 -11.08 8.45 -6.99
CA ASN A 337 -11.97 8.06 -5.90
C ASN A 337 -11.24 7.18 -4.85
N ASP A 338 -9.95 7.42 -4.66
CA ASP A 338 -9.13 6.67 -3.70
C ASP A 338 -9.36 7.19 -2.29
N HIS A 339 -9.91 6.34 -1.43
CA HIS A 339 -10.14 6.63 -0.01
C HIS A 339 -9.04 6.06 0.90
N ILE A 340 -8.13 5.24 0.35
CA ILE A 340 -6.97 4.72 1.06
C ILE A 340 -5.80 5.69 0.93
N ILE A 341 -5.50 6.08 -0.32
CA ILE A 341 -4.50 7.08 -0.67
C ILE A 341 -5.21 8.23 -1.38
N PRO A 342 -5.65 9.26 -0.68
CA PRO A 342 -6.30 10.40 -1.30
C PRO A 342 -5.47 10.97 -2.45
N PRO A 343 -6.09 11.37 -3.57
CA PRO A 343 -5.37 11.90 -4.73
C PRO A 343 -4.40 13.03 -4.41
N ALA A 344 -4.75 13.88 -3.45
CA ALA A 344 -3.89 14.98 -2.99
C ALA A 344 -2.54 14.48 -2.44
N CYS A 345 -2.54 13.35 -1.73
CA CYS A 345 -1.32 12.76 -1.18
C CYS A 345 -0.34 12.32 -2.29
N SER A 346 -0.86 11.79 -3.40
CA SER A 346 -0.02 11.41 -4.56
C SER A 346 0.39 12.62 -5.39
N LYS A 347 -0.51 13.56 -5.65
CA LYS A 347 -0.28 14.75 -6.47
C LYS A 347 0.76 15.69 -5.88
N ALA A 348 0.92 15.70 -4.56
CA ALA A 348 1.89 16.53 -3.86
C ALA A 348 3.32 16.37 -4.39
N LEU A 349 3.67 15.22 -5.00
CA LEU A 349 4.98 14.99 -5.58
C LEU A 349 5.38 16.07 -6.58
N GLY A 350 4.47 16.51 -7.45
CA GLY A 350 4.76 17.49 -8.49
C GLY A 350 5.30 18.82 -7.97
N SER A 351 4.95 19.21 -6.74
CA SER A 351 5.46 20.43 -6.10
C SER A 351 6.75 20.22 -5.30
N LYS A 352 7.16 18.95 -5.07
CA LYS A 352 8.27 18.62 -4.19
C LYS A 352 9.52 18.10 -4.92
N ILE A 353 9.36 17.64 -6.16
CA ILE A 353 10.49 17.22 -7.01
C ILE A 353 11.22 18.44 -7.61
N GLY A 354 12.46 18.18 -8.06
CA GLY A 354 13.29 19.19 -8.74
C GLY A 354 12.82 19.50 -10.16
N ARG A 355 13.72 20.06 -10.96
CA ARG A 355 13.47 20.33 -12.37
C ARG A 355 13.62 19.04 -13.18
N THR A 356 12.56 18.27 -13.27
CA THR A 356 12.47 17.10 -14.14
C THR A 356 11.13 17.10 -14.87
N GLU A 357 11.02 16.29 -15.91
CA GLU A 357 9.73 16.08 -16.57
C GLU A 357 8.78 15.36 -15.62
N TYR A 358 7.63 15.98 -15.36
CA TYR A 358 6.59 15.42 -14.51
C TYR A 358 5.25 15.39 -15.24
N LYS A 359 4.64 14.22 -15.26
CA LYS A 359 3.29 14.03 -15.79
C LYS A 359 2.43 13.33 -14.75
N GLU A 360 1.24 13.86 -14.50
CA GLU A 360 0.24 13.22 -13.65
C GLU A 360 -1.00 12.81 -14.43
N ILE A 361 -1.61 11.68 -14.04
CA ILE A 361 -2.82 11.15 -14.65
C ILE A 361 -3.74 10.61 -13.56
N GLY A 362 -4.94 11.16 -13.46
CA GLY A 362 -6.02 10.66 -12.61
C GLY A 362 -6.95 9.73 -13.38
N LEU A 363 -7.23 8.53 -12.84
CA LEU A 363 -8.19 7.59 -13.39
C LEU A 363 -9.45 7.54 -12.52
N ASP A 364 -10.63 7.50 -13.16
CA ASP A 364 -11.94 7.48 -12.49
C ASP A 364 -12.23 6.09 -11.90
N CYS A 365 -11.58 5.77 -10.79
CA CYS A 365 -11.69 4.52 -10.04
C CYS A 365 -11.24 4.71 -8.59
N GLY A 366 -11.44 3.68 -7.75
CA GLY A 366 -10.86 3.62 -6.40
C GLY A 366 -9.52 2.88 -6.39
N HIS A 367 -8.85 2.83 -5.22
CA HIS A 367 -7.52 2.26 -5.03
C HIS A 367 -7.32 0.88 -5.68
N VAL A 368 -8.13 -0.09 -5.25
CA VAL A 368 -8.10 -1.46 -5.78
C VAL A 368 -8.49 -1.51 -7.25
N GLY A 369 -9.50 -0.70 -7.63
CA GLY A 369 -10.02 -0.62 -8.99
C GLY A 369 -8.98 -0.18 -10.02
N LEU A 370 -7.98 0.59 -9.63
CA LEU A 370 -6.90 1.03 -10.50
C LEU A 370 -6.18 -0.16 -11.16
N PHE A 371 -6.03 -1.25 -10.42
CA PHE A 371 -5.24 -2.41 -10.85
C PHE A 371 -6.08 -3.59 -11.37
N VAL A 372 -7.32 -3.77 -10.87
CA VAL A 372 -8.10 -4.98 -11.14
C VAL A 372 -9.44 -4.73 -11.81
N SER A 373 -9.89 -3.47 -11.98
CA SER A 373 -11.11 -3.24 -12.74
C SER A 373 -10.85 -3.41 -14.23
N SER A 374 -11.78 -4.04 -14.94
CA SER A 374 -11.68 -4.26 -16.39
C SER A 374 -11.58 -2.94 -17.19
N LYS A 375 -12.07 -1.84 -16.62
CA LYS A 375 -12.04 -0.50 -17.25
C LYS A 375 -10.69 0.18 -17.07
N SER A 376 -10.09 0.10 -15.89
CA SER A 376 -8.89 0.88 -15.54
C SER A 376 -7.60 0.16 -15.86
N GLN A 377 -7.57 -1.16 -15.71
CA GLN A 377 -6.35 -1.96 -15.81
C GLN A 377 -5.75 -1.95 -17.23
N GLY A 378 -6.56 -2.08 -18.27
CA GLY A 378 -6.08 -1.96 -19.64
C GLY A 378 -5.54 -0.56 -19.96
N SER A 379 -6.24 0.48 -19.46
CA SER A 379 -5.81 1.87 -19.63
C SER A 379 -4.50 2.16 -18.87
N LEU A 380 -4.32 1.58 -17.67
CA LEU A 380 -3.09 1.75 -16.87
C LEU A 380 -1.86 1.21 -17.61
N ALA A 381 -1.95 -0.02 -18.14
CA ALA A 381 -0.85 -0.62 -18.90
C ALA A 381 -0.55 0.14 -20.19
N GLU A 382 -1.58 0.64 -20.89
CA GLU A 382 -1.43 1.47 -22.10
C GLU A 382 -0.68 2.77 -21.79
N ILE A 383 -1.15 3.51 -20.80
CA ILE A 383 -0.55 4.77 -20.35
C ILE A 383 0.93 4.58 -20.01
N ILE A 384 1.25 3.52 -19.26
CA ILE A 384 2.64 3.23 -18.86
C ILE A 384 3.47 2.91 -20.10
N ALA A 385 3.00 2.01 -20.96
CA ALA A 385 3.75 1.57 -22.13
C ALA A 385 4.00 2.70 -23.14
N GLU A 386 2.99 3.50 -23.45
CA GLU A 386 3.12 4.65 -24.36
C GLU A 386 4.10 5.69 -23.78
N TRP A 387 3.99 5.96 -22.47
CA TRP A 387 4.86 6.93 -21.83
C TRP A 387 6.34 6.46 -21.81
N LEU A 388 6.58 5.18 -21.60
CA LEU A 388 7.92 4.59 -21.62
C LEU A 388 8.50 4.58 -23.04
N LYS A 389 7.72 4.15 -24.05
CA LYS A 389 8.15 4.16 -25.46
C LYS A 389 8.60 5.53 -25.93
N ALA A 390 7.92 6.57 -25.52
CA ALA A 390 8.28 7.95 -25.87
C ALA A 390 9.60 8.44 -25.23
N ARG A 391 10.24 7.66 -24.33
CA ARG A 391 11.46 8.00 -23.58
C ARG A 391 12.55 6.93 -23.66
N ASP A 392 12.38 5.99 -24.56
CA ASP A 392 13.30 4.86 -24.68
C ASP A 392 14.49 5.13 -25.63
N GLU A 393 14.51 6.31 -26.23
CA GLU A 393 15.63 6.81 -27.07
C GLU A 393 16.89 7.13 -26.27
#